data_66e1749fd3b8ca1ae1eb99c5d7e50f99
#
_entry.id   66e1749fd3b8ca1ae1eb99c5d7e50f99
#
_cell.length_a   1.000
_cell.length_b   1.000
_cell.length_c   1.000
_cell.angle_alpha   90.00
_cell.angle_beta   90.00
_cell.angle_gamma   90.00
#
_symmetry.space_group_name_H-M   'P 1'
#
loop_
_entity.id
_entity.type
_entity.pdbx_description
1 polymer ?
#
loop_
_entity_poly.entity_id
_entity_poly.type
_entity_poly.pdbx_seq_one_letter_code
_entity_poly.pdbx_strand_id
1 'polypeptide(L)'
;MVYDSLDVPDTLDFHGMDIEVARRHVQIQIALYLIGKQFGYETWIAQNDKGIKYQGKALLEHEGILKSISEKPLIGPYSGASNAGRFIDCIWFAGDLDIPAVMEVEHTTGVTSGLDRMKNFRDHIPPIGSRYVIVAPDEDRDHVLAEGRKPMFKDMDVRFFPYSSVEELYILCQRRHLKGITKEFLDCYMEQVN
;
A
#
# COMPACT_ATOMS: atom_id res chain seq x y z
N MET A 1 2.75 -10.71 17.99
CA MET A 1 3.30 -10.06 16.75
C MET A 1 3.39 -8.56 16.98
N VAL A 2 4.33 -7.87 16.34
CA VAL A 2 4.54 -6.41 16.57
C VAL A 2 3.36 -5.57 16.07
N TYR A 3 2.60 -6.06 15.09
CA TYR A 3 1.34 -5.44 14.68
C TYR A 3 0.32 -5.29 15.82
N ASP A 4 0.37 -6.17 16.82
CA ASP A 4 -0.53 -6.10 17.98
C ASP A 4 -0.29 -4.85 18.84
N SER A 5 0.85 -4.16 18.64
CA SER A 5 1.15 -2.86 19.25
C SER A 5 0.50 -1.67 18.51
N LEU A 6 -0.01 -1.89 17.30
CA LEU A 6 -0.76 -0.88 16.55
C LEU A 6 -2.21 -0.90 17.04
N ASP A 7 -2.54 0.09 17.87
CA ASP A 7 -3.89 0.25 18.44
C ASP A 7 -4.88 0.62 17.34
N VAL A 8 -5.74 -0.32 17.00
CA VAL A 8 -6.80 -0.19 16.00
C VAL A 8 -8.14 -0.38 16.71
N PRO A 9 -9.16 0.47 16.45
CA PRO A 9 -10.47 0.34 17.10
C PRO A 9 -11.11 -1.02 16.90
N ASP A 10 -11.70 -1.58 17.96
CA ASP A 10 -12.41 -2.87 17.92
C ASP A 10 -13.75 -2.80 17.12
N THR A 11 -14.17 -1.61 16.71
CA THR A 11 -15.45 -1.35 16.00
C THR A 11 -15.22 -1.02 14.53
N LEU A 12 -14.44 -1.82 13.83
CA LEU A 12 -14.26 -1.66 12.39
C LEU A 12 -15.41 -2.36 11.67
N ASP A 13 -16.25 -1.61 10.96
CA ASP A 13 -17.31 -2.14 10.10
C ASP A 13 -16.79 -2.26 8.66
N PHE A 14 -16.29 -3.43 8.32
CA PHE A 14 -15.87 -3.79 6.97
C PHE A 14 -16.88 -4.76 6.33
N HIS A 15 -18.11 -4.32 6.16
CA HIS A 15 -19.16 -4.94 5.33
C HIS A 15 -19.00 -6.46 5.00
N GLY A 16 -19.11 -7.32 6.02
CA GLY A 16 -19.11 -8.78 5.83
C GLY A 16 -17.73 -9.47 5.87
N MET A 17 -16.65 -8.72 6.13
CA MET A 17 -15.33 -9.29 6.38
C MET A 17 -15.21 -9.76 7.84
N ASP A 18 -14.46 -10.82 8.09
CA ASP A 18 -14.11 -11.24 9.44
C ASP A 18 -13.40 -10.11 10.21
N ILE A 19 -13.75 -9.91 11.49
CA ILE A 19 -13.24 -8.79 12.29
C ILE A 19 -11.72 -8.83 12.43
N GLU A 20 -11.13 -10.04 12.58
CA GLU A 20 -9.68 -10.17 12.71
C GLU A 20 -8.97 -9.87 11.40
N VAL A 21 -9.55 -10.30 10.27
CA VAL A 21 -9.04 -9.98 8.93
C VAL A 21 -9.09 -8.47 8.69
N ALA A 22 -10.22 -7.84 8.99
CA ALA A 22 -10.38 -6.38 8.86
C ALA A 22 -9.40 -5.61 9.75
N ARG A 23 -9.22 -6.05 10.99
CA ARG A 23 -8.26 -5.48 11.91
C ARG A 23 -6.83 -5.59 11.40
N ARG A 24 -6.46 -6.76 10.88
CA ARG A 24 -5.13 -6.99 10.30
C ARG A 24 -4.88 -6.12 9.07
N HIS A 25 -5.87 -5.99 8.19
CA HIS A 25 -5.81 -5.09 7.03
C HIS A 25 -5.43 -3.66 7.46
N VAL A 26 -6.14 -3.09 8.43
CA VAL A 26 -5.86 -1.75 8.94
C VAL A 26 -4.50 -1.65 9.61
N GLN A 27 -4.09 -2.65 10.38
CA GLN A 27 -2.75 -2.69 10.99
C GLN A 27 -1.65 -2.65 9.93
N ILE A 28 -1.81 -3.40 8.85
CA ILE A 28 -0.87 -3.38 7.71
C ILE A 28 -0.86 -2.01 7.03
N GLN A 29 -2.02 -1.41 6.74
CA GLN A 29 -2.08 -0.06 6.16
C GLN A 29 -1.37 0.98 7.03
N ILE A 30 -1.57 0.93 8.36
CA ILE A 30 -0.87 1.82 9.29
C ILE A 30 0.64 1.56 9.27
N ALA A 31 1.07 0.29 9.26
CA ALA A 31 2.48 -0.04 9.16
C ALA A 31 3.11 0.51 7.87
N LEU A 32 2.44 0.35 6.73
CA LEU A 32 2.88 0.90 5.44
C LEU A 32 2.99 2.43 5.49
N TYR A 33 2.00 3.12 6.07
CA TYR A 33 2.07 4.57 6.29
C TYR A 33 3.30 4.96 7.12
N LEU A 34 3.54 4.28 8.24
CA LEU A 34 4.66 4.59 9.13
C LEU A 34 6.02 4.31 8.48
N ILE A 35 6.12 3.24 7.68
CA ILE A 35 7.30 2.93 6.86
C ILE A 35 7.52 4.05 5.84
N GLY A 36 6.49 4.42 5.07
CA GLY A 36 6.55 5.50 4.09
C GLY A 36 7.00 6.83 4.72
N LYS A 37 6.42 7.19 5.87
CA LYS A 37 6.80 8.38 6.62
C LYS A 37 8.27 8.35 7.05
N GLN A 38 8.78 7.21 7.49
CA GLN A 38 10.20 7.04 7.84
C GLN A 38 11.13 7.25 6.64
N PHE A 39 10.68 6.88 5.43
CA PHE A 39 11.42 7.08 4.19
C PHE A 39 11.25 8.50 3.61
N GLY A 40 10.45 9.34 4.25
CA GLY A 40 10.19 10.70 3.79
C GLY A 40 9.16 10.77 2.65
N TYR A 41 8.33 9.73 2.49
CA TYR A 41 7.28 9.68 1.51
C TYR A 41 5.98 10.27 2.07
N GLU A 42 5.21 10.94 1.22
CA GLU A 42 3.80 11.20 1.48
C GLU A 42 2.99 9.97 1.08
N THR A 43 1.96 9.68 1.83
CA THR A 43 1.16 8.47 1.67
C THR A 43 -0.28 8.81 1.33
N TRP A 44 -0.80 8.20 0.27
CA TRP A 44 -2.23 8.10 0.04
C TRP A 44 -2.77 6.86 0.74
N ILE A 45 -3.91 7.00 1.40
CA ILE A 45 -4.72 5.89 1.95
C ILE A 45 -6.07 5.90 1.23
N ALA A 46 -6.63 4.71 0.99
CA ALA A 46 -7.92 4.57 0.33
C ALA A 46 -8.98 5.51 0.93
N GLN A 47 -9.81 6.10 0.07
CA GLN A 47 -10.78 7.13 0.48
C GLN A 47 -11.71 6.65 1.60
N ASN A 48 -12.07 5.37 1.60
CA ASN A 48 -12.98 4.79 2.60
C ASN A 48 -12.32 4.62 3.97
N ASP A 49 -10.97 4.50 4.02
CA ASP A 49 -10.23 4.18 5.24
C ASP A 49 -9.69 5.42 5.97
N LYS A 50 -9.80 6.59 5.34
CA LYS A 50 -9.29 7.86 5.90
C LYS A 50 -9.88 8.25 7.24
N GLY A 51 -11.12 7.81 7.52
CA GLY A 51 -11.81 8.02 8.80
C GLY A 51 -11.39 7.09 9.93
N ILE A 52 -10.62 6.04 9.64
CA ILE A 52 -10.15 5.08 10.65
C ILE A 52 -9.29 5.81 11.68
N LYS A 53 -9.53 5.53 12.95
CA LYS A 53 -8.79 6.17 14.03
C LYS A 53 -7.52 5.41 14.35
N TYR A 54 -6.42 6.15 14.42
CA TYR A 54 -5.13 5.69 14.89
C TYR A 54 -4.58 6.73 15.87
N GLN A 55 -4.15 6.30 17.07
CA GLN A 55 -3.66 7.19 18.14
C GLN A 55 -4.61 8.38 18.42
N GLY A 56 -5.92 8.10 18.46
CA GLY A 56 -6.96 9.08 18.79
C GLY A 56 -7.34 10.08 17.69
N LYS A 57 -6.72 10.02 16.51
CA LYS A 57 -7.00 10.86 15.34
C LYS A 57 -7.39 10.02 14.14
N ALA A 58 -8.19 10.58 13.22
CA ALA A 58 -8.42 9.93 11.94
C ALA A 58 -7.11 9.86 11.14
N LEU A 59 -6.94 8.80 10.32
CA LEU A 59 -5.75 8.64 9.47
C LEU A 59 -5.47 9.90 8.64
N LEU A 60 -6.53 10.51 8.08
CA LEU A 60 -6.42 11.76 7.32
C LEU A 60 -5.78 12.93 8.09
N GLU A 61 -5.82 12.92 9.42
CA GLU A 61 -5.28 14.00 10.26
C GLU A 61 -3.81 13.82 10.59
N HIS A 62 -3.23 12.69 10.21
CA HIS A 62 -1.80 12.42 10.43
C HIS A 62 -0.93 13.10 9.38
N GLU A 63 0.21 13.62 9.81
CA GLU A 63 1.20 14.25 8.96
C GLU A 63 1.75 13.28 7.91
N GLY A 64 1.83 13.73 6.66
CA GLY A 64 2.32 12.92 5.54
C GLY A 64 1.23 12.08 4.86
N ILE A 65 -0.02 12.12 5.34
CA ILE A 65 -1.16 11.54 4.62
C ILE A 65 -1.82 12.60 3.73
N LEU A 66 -1.95 12.29 2.45
CA LEU A 66 -2.54 13.17 1.45
C LEU A 66 -4.06 13.31 1.66
N LYS A 67 -4.58 14.54 1.64
CA LYS A 67 -6.02 14.80 1.72
C LYS A 67 -6.72 14.42 0.43
N SER A 68 -6.11 14.73 -0.70
CA SER A 68 -6.57 14.34 -2.02
C SER A 68 -5.42 13.78 -2.85
N ILE A 69 -5.65 12.69 -3.58
CA ILE A 69 -4.66 12.14 -4.49
C ILE A 69 -4.35 13.11 -5.66
N SER A 70 -5.31 13.95 -6.02
CA SER A 70 -5.16 14.94 -7.08
C SER A 70 -4.28 16.14 -6.69
N GLU A 71 -3.85 16.25 -5.42
CA GLU A 71 -2.83 17.24 -5.01
C GLU A 71 -1.47 16.95 -5.64
N LYS A 72 -1.22 15.70 -6.06
CA LYS A 72 0.03 15.33 -6.71
C LYS A 72 0.04 15.72 -8.18
N PRO A 73 1.09 16.45 -8.65
CA PRO A 73 1.22 16.88 -10.04
C PRO A 73 1.20 15.73 -11.06
N LEU A 74 1.66 14.53 -10.66
CA LEU A 74 1.57 13.31 -11.48
C LEU A 74 0.14 12.82 -11.68
N ILE A 75 -0.79 13.19 -10.82
CA ILE A 75 -2.16 12.67 -10.80
C ILE A 75 -3.17 13.76 -11.20
N GLY A 76 -3.01 14.97 -10.65
CA GLY A 76 -3.99 16.05 -10.77
C GLY A 76 -4.49 16.34 -12.19
N PRO A 77 -3.60 16.37 -13.21
CA PRO A 77 -4.02 16.59 -14.60
C PRO A 77 -4.85 15.46 -15.22
N TYR A 78 -4.85 14.28 -14.60
CA TYR A 78 -5.46 13.07 -15.13
C TYR A 78 -6.65 12.63 -14.26
N SER A 79 -7.86 13.06 -14.62
CA SER A 79 -9.08 12.72 -13.86
C SER A 79 -9.31 11.19 -13.76
N GLY A 80 -8.94 10.44 -14.79
CA GLY A 80 -8.96 8.97 -14.78
C GLY A 80 -8.06 8.38 -13.70
N ALA A 81 -6.85 8.92 -13.52
CA ALA A 81 -5.92 8.49 -12.49
C ALA A 81 -6.44 8.75 -11.08
N SER A 82 -7.01 9.94 -10.84
CA SER A 82 -7.62 10.27 -9.54
C SER A 82 -8.77 9.33 -9.20
N ASN A 83 -9.61 9.00 -10.18
CA ASN A 83 -10.73 8.08 -9.98
C ASN A 83 -10.25 6.63 -9.76
N ALA A 84 -9.27 6.17 -10.53
CA ALA A 84 -8.73 4.82 -10.39
C ALA A 84 -7.96 4.65 -9.06
N GLY A 85 -7.17 5.65 -8.67
CA GLY A 85 -6.33 5.60 -7.48
C GLY A 85 -7.08 5.79 -6.16
N ARG A 86 -8.32 6.33 -6.18
CA ARG A 86 -9.04 6.71 -4.95
C ARG A 86 -9.32 5.56 -3.98
N PHE A 87 -9.39 4.33 -4.47
CA PHE A 87 -9.68 3.14 -3.68
C PHE A 87 -8.49 2.20 -3.50
N ILE A 88 -7.30 2.60 -4.00
CA ILE A 88 -6.06 1.86 -3.74
C ILE A 88 -5.68 2.04 -2.26
N ASP A 89 -5.38 0.94 -1.59
CA ASP A 89 -5.18 0.91 -0.14
C ASP A 89 -4.02 1.78 0.32
N CYS A 90 -2.90 1.79 -0.43
CA CYS A 90 -1.75 2.61 -0.10
C CYS A 90 -0.94 2.98 -1.34
N ILE A 91 -0.61 4.28 -1.50
CA ILE A 91 0.33 4.73 -2.54
C ILE A 91 1.38 5.62 -1.87
N TRP A 92 2.65 5.34 -2.12
CA TRP A 92 3.74 6.20 -1.68
C TRP A 92 4.16 7.18 -2.78
N PHE A 93 4.39 8.42 -2.38
CA PHE A 93 4.88 9.50 -3.24
C PHE A 93 6.23 10.02 -2.71
N ALA A 94 7.28 9.90 -3.51
CA ALA A 94 8.59 10.50 -3.25
C ALA A 94 8.67 11.85 -3.97
N GLY A 95 8.25 12.91 -3.27
CA GLY A 95 8.09 14.23 -3.87
C GLY A 95 6.92 14.28 -4.86
N ASP A 96 7.07 15.05 -5.94
CA ASP A 96 5.99 15.37 -6.87
C ASP A 96 5.99 14.50 -8.13
N LEU A 97 7.11 13.83 -8.44
CA LEU A 97 7.34 13.20 -9.74
C LEU A 97 7.68 11.70 -9.66
N ASP A 98 7.66 11.10 -8.47
CA ASP A 98 7.95 9.66 -8.32
C ASP A 98 6.91 8.98 -7.42
N ILE A 99 6.50 7.78 -7.82
CA ILE A 99 5.61 6.90 -7.08
C ILE A 99 6.39 5.59 -6.83
N PRO A 100 7.11 5.47 -5.70
CA PRO A 100 7.90 4.28 -5.40
C PRO A 100 7.11 2.99 -5.37
N ALA A 101 5.87 3.03 -4.84
CA ALA A 101 5.00 1.86 -4.75
C ALA A 101 3.52 2.23 -4.77
N VAL A 102 2.74 1.38 -5.42
CA VAL A 102 1.27 1.34 -5.44
C VAL A 102 0.89 -0.01 -4.85
N MET A 103 0.13 -0.03 -3.75
CA MET A 103 -0.04 -1.22 -2.91
C MET A 103 -1.51 -1.51 -2.61
N GLU A 104 -1.87 -2.78 -2.72
CA GLU A 104 -3.15 -3.34 -2.29
C GLU A 104 -2.91 -4.35 -1.18
N VAL A 105 -3.63 -4.21 -0.08
CA VAL A 105 -3.58 -5.11 1.07
C VAL A 105 -4.69 -6.13 0.91
N GLU A 106 -4.33 -7.35 0.54
CA GLU A 106 -5.30 -8.34 0.10
C GLU A 106 -5.24 -9.60 0.97
N HIS A 107 -6.36 -10.30 0.99
CA HIS A 107 -6.50 -11.63 1.54
C HIS A 107 -7.06 -12.54 0.44
N THR A 108 -6.60 -13.74 0.36
CA THR A 108 -6.84 -14.88 -0.53
C THR A 108 -7.70 -14.63 -1.79
N THR A 109 -8.85 -13.97 -1.70
CA THR A 109 -9.79 -13.81 -2.83
C THR A 109 -9.69 -12.46 -3.55
N GLY A 110 -9.00 -11.48 -2.98
CA GLY A 110 -8.93 -10.10 -3.49
C GLY A 110 -7.82 -9.84 -4.49
N VAL A 111 -6.80 -10.70 -4.59
CA VAL A 111 -5.55 -10.48 -5.33
C VAL A 111 -5.78 -10.01 -6.79
N THR A 112 -6.66 -10.70 -7.53
CA THR A 112 -6.95 -10.32 -8.93
C THR A 112 -7.59 -8.93 -8.99
N SER A 113 -8.52 -8.63 -8.10
CA SER A 113 -9.18 -7.31 -8.05
C SER A 113 -8.21 -6.19 -7.71
N GLY A 114 -7.28 -6.44 -6.78
CA GLY A 114 -6.21 -5.51 -6.44
C GLY A 114 -5.29 -5.22 -7.62
N LEU A 115 -4.85 -6.28 -8.31
CA LEU A 115 -4.05 -6.14 -9.53
C LEU A 115 -4.78 -5.36 -10.63
N ASP A 116 -6.07 -5.60 -10.83
CA ASP A 116 -6.89 -4.88 -11.81
C ASP A 116 -7.03 -3.39 -11.44
N ARG A 117 -7.24 -3.06 -10.16
CA ARG A 117 -7.29 -1.66 -9.69
C ARG A 117 -5.96 -0.95 -9.94
N MET A 118 -4.83 -1.58 -9.57
CA MET A 118 -3.50 -1.02 -9.79
C MET A 118 -3.19 -0.87 -11.28
N LYS A 119 -3.58 -1.84 -12.11
CA LYS A 119 -3.44 -1.74 -13.56
C LYS A 119 -4.25 -0.58 -14.13
N ASN A 120 -5.50 -0.45 -13.73
CA ASN A 120 -6.34 0.67 -14.16
C ASN A 120 -5.73 2.03 -13.76
N PHE A 121 -5.18 2.14 -12.56
CA PHE A 121 -4.47 3.35 -12.14
C PHE A 121 -3.24 3.63 -13.01
N ARG A 122 -2.39 2.61 -13.23
CA ARG A 122 -1.20 2.70 -14.09
C ARG A 122 -1.54 3.19 -15.49
N ASP A 123 -2.61 2.68 -16.08
CA ASP A 123 -2.99 2.99 -17.47
C ASP A 123 -3.47 4.46 -17.64
N HIS A 124 -3.69 5.19 -16.52
CA HIS A 124 -4.11 6.60 -16.51
C HIS A 124 -3.01 7.57 -16.08
N ILE A 125 -1.81 7.12 -15.80
CA ILE A 125 -0.66 7.97 -15.43
C ILE A 125 0.45 7.83 -16.45
N PRO A 126 1.37 8.82 -16.55
CA PRO A 126 2.59 8.65 -17.35
C PRO A 126 3.37 7.42 -16.92
N PRO A 127 4.10 6.75 -17.84
CA PRO A 127 4.95 5.62 -17.48
C PRO A 127 6.05 6.07 -16.50
N ILE A 128 5.98 5.57 -15.28
CA ILE A 128 6.96 5.75 -14.21
C ILE A 128 7.34 4.40 -13.65
N GLY A 129 8.56 4.28 -13.13
CA GLY A 129 9.08 3.01 -12.61
C GLY A 129 8.51 2.66 -11.23
N SER A 130 7.17 2.58 -11.10
CA SER A 130 6.48 2.19 -9.87
C SER A 130 6.47 0.68 -9.71
N ARG A 131 6.54 0.22 -8.45
CA ARG A 131 6.23 -1.14 -8.07
C ARG A 131 4.74 -1.26 -7.80
N TYR A 132 4.11 -2.31 -8.33
CA TYR A 132 2.69 -2.64 -8.11
C TYR A 132 2.63 -3.83 -7.17
N VAL A 133 2.27 -3.59 -5.91
CA VAL A 133 2.57 -4.49 -4.81
C VAL A 133 1.29 -5.09 -4.24
N ILE A 134 1.23 -6.41 -4.21
CA ILE A 134 0.23 -7.12 -3.39
C ILE A 134 0.87 -7.39 -2.02
N VAL A 135 0.26 -6.84 -1.00
CA VAL A 135 0.62 -7.03 0.40
C VAL A 135 -0.34 -8.04 0.99
N ALA A 136 0.12 -9.24 1.30
CA ALA A 136 -0.76 -10.34 1.70
C ALA A 136 -0.08 -11.29 2.71
N PRO A 137 -0.85 -12.18 3.37
CA PRO A 137 -0.28 -13.22 4.21
C PRO A 137 0.75 -14.08 3.49
N ASP A 138 1.74 -14.58 4.24
CA ASP A 138 2.83 -15.39 3.70
C ASP A 138 2.33 -16.67 3.01
N GLU A 139 1.25 -17.27 3.52
CA GLU A 139 0.59 -18.44 2.95
C GLU A 139 -0.05 -18.19 1.59
N ASP A 140 -0.38 -16.94 1.26
CA ASP A 140 -0.99 -16.59 -0.04
C ASP A 140 0.04 -16.38 -1.16
N ARG A 141 1.35 -16.57 -0.86
CA ARG A 141 2.45 -16.35 -1.82
C ARG A 141 2.22 -16.99 -3.18
N ASP A 142 1.95 -18.29 -3.22
CA ASP A 142 1.82 -19.02 -4.49
C ASP A 142 0.62 -18.53 -5.32
N HIS A 143 -0.45 -18.13 -4.65
CA HIS A 143 -1.61 -17.51 -5.29
C HIS A 143 -1.26 -16.14 -5.89
N VAL A 144 -0.58 -15.28 -5.13
CA VAL A 144 -0.14 -13.96 -5.62
C VAL A 144 0.79 -14.10 -6.83
N LEU A 145 1.76 -15.03 -6.78
CA LEU A 145 2.67 -15.29 -7.89
C LEU A 145 1.92 -15.80 -9.13
N ALA A 146 0.95 -16.69 -8.95
CA ALA A 146 0.15 -17.24 -10.06
C ALA A 146 -0.70 -16.14 -10.73
N GLU A 147 -1.37 -15.29 -9.93
CA GLU A 147 -2.19 -14.20 -10.45
C GLU A 147 -1.34 -13.12 -11.14
N GLY A 148 -0.24 -12.68 -10.52
CA GLY A 148 0.60 -11.62 -11.06
C GLY A 148 1.35 -12.00 -12.35
N ARG A 149 1.57 -13.31 -12.59
CA ARG A 149 2.18 -13.81 -13.83
C ARG A 149 1.22 -13.91 -15.02
N LYS A 150 -0.06 -13.60 -14.83
CA LYS A 150 -1.01 -13.61 -15.93
C LYS A 150 -0.60 -12.61 -17.03
N PRO A 151 -0.81 -12.94 -18.32
CA PRO A 151 -0.36 -12.11 -19.44
C PRO A 151 -0.81 -10.65 -19.38
N MET A 152 -1.96 -10.37 -18.75
CA MET A 152 -2.51 -9.02 -18.62
C MET A 152 -1.70 -8.12 -17.70
N PHE A 153 -0.85 -8.67 -16.83
CA PHE A 153 0.00 -7.94 -15.87
C PHE A 153 1.50 -7.97 -16.22
N LYS A 154 1.88 -8.60 -17.35
CA LYS A 154 3.28 -8.83 -17.75
C LYS A 154 4.12 -7.54 -17.87
N ASP A 155 3.47 -6.41 -18.18
CA ASP A 155 4.13 -5.11 -18.34
C ASP A 155 4.13 -4.26 -17.05
N MET A 156 3.67 -4.84 -15.94
CA MET A 156 3.72 -4.24 -14.61
C MET A 156 4.91 -4.82 -13.83
N ASP A 157 5.61 -4.00 -13.04
CA ASP A 157 6.55 -4.49 -12.04
C ASP A 157 5.75 -4.97 -10.82
N VAL A 158 5.17 -6.19 -10.94
CA VAL A 158 4.36 -6.78 -9.87
C VAL A 158 5.27 -7.35 -8.79
N ARG A 159 4.99 -7.02 -7.54
CA ARG A 159 5.72 -7.49 -6.37
C ARG A 159 4.78 -8.12 -5.35
N PHE A 160 5.29 -9.12 -4.65
CA PHE A 160 4.67 -9.66 -3.44
C PHE A 160 5.40 -9.14 -2.21
N PHE A 161 4.66 -8.56 -1.28
CA PHE A 161 5.19 -8.07 -0.01
C PHE A 161 4.50 -8.83 1.12
N PRO A 162 5.10 -9.93 1.61
CA PRO A 162 4.48 -10.75 2.65
C PRO A 162 4.34 -9.97 3.96
N TYR A 163 3.31 -10.27 4.73
CA TYR A 163 3.06 -9.61 6.03
C TYR A 163 4.25 -9.70 6.97
N SER A 164 4.98 -10.83 6.97
CA SER A 164 6.20 -10.99 7.76
C SER A 164 7.29 -9.98 7.38
N SER A 165 7.47 -9.72 6.09
CA SER A 165 8.45 -8.74 5.60
C SER A 165 8.02 -7.29 5.87
N VAL A 166 6.71 -6.98 5.82
CA VAL A 166 6.18 -5.68 6.27
C VAL A 166 6.49 -5.48 7.75
N GLU A 167 6.25 -6.51 8.58
CA GLU A 167 6.54 -6.47 10.02
C GLU A 167 8.04 -6.26 10.29
N GLU A 168 8.90 -6.98 9.58
CA GLU A 168 10.35 -6.85 9.70
C GLU A 168 10.81 -5.43 9.36
N LEU A 169 10.37 -4.89 8.22
CA LEU A 169 10.70 -3.53 7.78
C LEU A 169 10.16 -2.48 8.75
N TYR A 170 8.94 -2.66 9.26
CA TYR A 170 8.35 -1.79 10.27
C TYR A 170 9.18 -1.77 11.55
N ILE A 171 9.58 -2.94 12.07
CA ILE A 171 10.45 -3.05 13.24
C ILE A 171 11.79 -2.35 13.00
N LEU A 172 12.39 -2.55 11.83
CA LEU A 172 13.63 -1.88 11.46
C LEU A 172 13.47 -0.36 11.49
N CYS A 173 12.38 0.17 10.93
CA CYS A 173 12.04 1.59 10.93
C CYS A 173 11.84 2.14 12.36
N GLN A 174 11.24 1.37 13.26
CA GLN A 174 11.05 1.78 14.66
C GLN A 174 12.36 1.83 15.45
N ARG A 175 13.29 0.93 15.15
CA ARG A 175 14.57 0.81 15.86
C ARG A 175 15.67 1.69 15.30
N ARG A 176 15.56 2.13 14.07
CA ARG A 176 16.62 2.85 13.34
C ARG A 176 16.04 4.05 12.60
N HIS A 177 16.72 5.17 12.67
CA HIS A 177 16.43 6.31 11.80
C HIS A 177 17.12 6.08 10.46
N LEU A 178 16.41 5.48 9.53
CA LEU A 178 16.89 5.21 8.19
C LEU A 178 16.93 6.52 7.38
N LYS A 179 18.04 6.78 6.69
CA LYS A 179 18.22 7.96 5.82
C LYS A 179 18.78 7.53 4.47
N GLY A 180 18.40 8.26 3.42
CA GLY A 180 18.91 7.99 2.07
C GLY A 180 18.43 6.66 1.51
N ILE A 181 17.26 6.19 1.97
CA ILE A 181 16.65 4.97 1.46
C ILE A 181 16.19 5.22 0.03
N THR A 182 16.61 4.34 -0.85
CA THR A 182 16.16 4.32 -2.24
C THR A 182 15.06 3.27 -2.43
N LYS A 183 14.32 3.39 -3.53
CA LYS A 183 13.28 2.40 -3.85
C LYS A 183 13.84 0.99 -4.09
N GLU A 184 15.11 0.86 -4.47
CA GLU A 184 15.80 -0.43 -4.63
C GLU A 184 15.99 -1.16 -3.30
N PHE A 185 16.09 -0.43 -2.18
CA PHE A 185 16.11 -1.06 -0.85
C PHE A 185 14.83 -1.83 -0.55
N LEU A 186 13.69 -1.36 -1.06
CA LEU A 186 12.42 -2.06 -0.90
C LEU A 186 12.42 -3.45 -1.56
N ASP A 187 13.23 -3.64 -2.61
CA ASP A 187 13.35 -4.93 -3.30
C ASP A 187 13.95 -6.02 -2.41
N CYS A 188 14.61 -5.66 -1.29
CA CYS A 188 15.08 -6.62 -0.31
C CYS A 188 13.93 -7.26 0.50
N TYR A 189 12.76 -6.62 0.51
CA TYR A 189 11.58 -7.04 1.29
C TYR A 189 10.43 -7.52 0.41
N MET A 190 10.49 -7.24 -0.89
CA MET A 190 9.43 -7.53 -1.87
C MET A 190 9.93 -8.55 -2.89
N GLU A 191 9.22 -9.66 -3.03
CA GLU A 191 9.53 -10.65 -4.05
C GLU A 191 9.01 -10.19 -5.42
N GLN A 192 9.87 -10.25 -6.44
CA GLN A 192 9.45 -9.98 -7.82
C GLN A 192 8.63 -11.14 -8.36
N VAL A 193 7.49 -10.81 -8.99
CA VAL A 193 6.53 -11.81 -9.48
C VAL A 193 6.74 -12.12 -10.96
N ASN A 194 7.08 -11.12 -11.78
CA ASN A 194 7.25 -11.21 -13.24
C ASN A 194 8.45 -10.41 -13.75
#